data_3738247d0be8c7a3d55659432bdfa151
#
_entry.id   3738247d0be8c7a3d55659432bdfa151
#
_cell.length_a   1.000
_cell.length_b   1.000
_cell.length_c   1.000
_cell.angle_alpha   90.00
_cell.angle_beta   90.00
_cell.angle_gamma   90.00
#
_symmetry.space_group_name_H-M   'P 1'
#
loop_
_entity.id
_entity.type
_entity.pdbx_description
1 polymer ?
#
loop_
_entity_poly.entity_id
_entity_poly.type
_entity_poly.pdbx_seq_one_letter_code
_entity_poly.pdbx_strand_id
1 'polypeptide(L)'
;MITNPTRGAAAVACFVLATAGGGLGAQAPAAAAARPVTVSVASEKVGAEPKSFVPMVGDWIITQDDGKKVVMVDGRKWKRGQPAGGLADKAREIYGARHEDFIDNVAAFAYFPIAVAKGIDNFENGELSVKFKMIGGALDRCSGILFNVKPNGDYLAVRFNGTEDNLVLWTFNSGKRSFVKRGADNVPLELGTWHEIKVGIHGMQFTGYLDGKLLIEFTLKEPVSGKVGLWSKTDSMSEFDAFTVTRAEK
;
A
#
# COMPACT_ATOMS: atom_id res chain seq x y z
N MET A 1 25.65 -77.47 35.02
CA MET A 1 24.92 -78.26 36.07
C MET A 1 23.84 -77.36 36.64
N ILE A 2 22.58 -77.78 36.46
CA ILE A 2 21.49 -77.69 37.42
C ILE A 2 20.79 -76.27 37.46
N THR A 3 19.71 -76.15 36.77
CA THR A 3 18.28 -76.26 36.96
C THR A 3 17.61 -74.96 37.37
N ASN A 4 16.60 -74.57 36.54
CA ASN A 4 15.45 -73.75 36.83
C ASN A 4 14.62 -74.25 38.05
N PRO A 5 13.81 -73.44 38.72
CA PRO A 5 12.43 -73.33 38.23
C PRO A 5 11.73 -71.94 38.42
N THR A 6 10.83 -71.70 37.48
CA THR A 6 9.62 -70.95 37.44
C THR A 6 8.90 -70.65 38.78
N ARG A 7 8.42 -69.40 38.95
CA ARG A 7 7.13 -69.09 39.60
C ARG A 7 6.51 -67.82 39.00
N GLY A 8 5.25 -68.00 38.56
CA GLY A 8 4.42 -66.95 38.00
C GLY A 8 3.87 -66.04 39.06
N ALA A 9 3.59 -64.81 38.65
CA ALA A 9 2.76 -63.88 39.39
C ALA A 9 1.76 -63.24 38.45
N ALA A 10 0.51 -63.32 38.82
CA ALA A 10 -0.67 -62.86 38.10
C ALA A 10 -0.68 -61.30 38.05
N ALA A 11 -0.88 -60.77 36.87
CA ALA A 11 -1.11 -59.34 36.71
C ALA A 11 -2.63 -59.07 36.82
N VAL A 12 -3.00 -58.27 37.79
CA VAL A 12 -4.33 -57.68 37.91
C VAL A 12 -4.40 -56.48 37.00
N ALA A 13 -5.25 -56.55 35.95
CA ALA A 13 -5.52 -55.45 35.07
C ALA A 13 -6.58 -54.52 35.70
N CYS A 14 -6.19 -53.35 36.17
CA CYS A 14 -7.10 -52.28 36.49
C CYS A 14 -7.49 -51.53 35.20
N PHE A 15 -8.75 -51.68 34.77
CA PHE A 15 -9.34 -50.85 33.75
C PHE A 15 -9.67 -49.47 34.33
N VAL A 16 -8.93 -48.44 33.92
CA VAL A 16 -9.29 -47.04 34.16
C VAL A 16 -10.12 -46.57 32.97
N LEU A 17 -11.41 -46.42 33.15
CA LEU A 17 -12.26 -45.71 32.19
C LEU A 17 -11.88 -44.22 32.19
N ALA A 18 -11.17 -43.76 31.15
CA ALA A 18 -10.98 -42.35 30.87
C ALA A 18 -12.22 -41.83 30.09
N THR A 19 -13.06 -41.08 30.79
CA THR A 19 -14.14 -40.32 30.13
C THR A 19 -13.51 -39.16 29.38
N ALA A 20 -13.40 -39.28 28.07
CA ALA A 20 -13.03 -38.18 27.16
C ALA A 20 -14.19 -37.17 27.12
N GLY A 21 -14.11 -36.15 27.95
CA GLY A 21 -14.93 -34.95 27.82
C GLY A 21 -14.49 -34.17 26.59
N GLY A 22 -15.12 -34.40 25.44
CA GLY A 22 -14.95 -33.59 24.23
C GLY A 22 -15.54 -32.20 24.45
N GLY A 23 -14.71 -31.27 24.88
CA GLY A 23 -15.03 -29.83 24.80
C GLY A 23 -15.08 -29.41 23.32
N LEU A 24 -16.28 -29.26 22.76
CA LEU A 24 -16.48 -28.54 21.52
C LEU A 24 -16.05 -27.09 21.75
N GLY A 25 -14.78 -26.80 21.49
CA GLY A 25 -14.30 -25.42 21.35
C GLY A 25 -15.07 -24.79 20.20
N ALA A 26 -16.01 -23.93 20.50
CA ALA A 26 -16.66 -23.08 19.52
C ALA A 26 -15.55 -22.23 18.88
N GLN A 27 -15.15 -22.60 17.67
CA GLN A 27 -14.26 -21.81 16.84
C GLN A 27 -15.03 -20.53 16.52
N ALA A 28 -14.56 -19.38 17.04
CA ALA A 28 -15.14 -18.09 16.70
C ALA A 28 -15.26 -18.01 15.16
N PRO A 29 -16.39 -17.55 14.62
CA PRO A 29 -16.51 -17.38 13.17
C PRO A 29 -15.37 -16.52 12.68
N ALA A 30 -14.63 -17.00 11.71
CA ALA A 30 -13.63 -16.18 11.02
C ALA A 30 -14.34 -14.92 10.51
N ALA A 31 -13.88 -13.75 10.96
CA ALA A 31 -14.41 -12.47 10.51
C ALA A 31 -14.47 -12.51 8.98
N ALA A 32 -15.63 -12.18 8.40
CA ALA A 32 -15.79 -12.21 6.96
C ALA A 32 -14.79 -11.21 6.37
N ALA A 33 -13.86 -11.67 5.54
CA ALA A 33 -12.85 -10.80 4.94
C ALA A 33 -13.55 -9.70 4.14
N ALA A 34 -13.28 -8.44 4.47
CA ALA A 34 -13.85 -7.31 3.76
C ALA A 34 -13.56 -7.43 2.26
N ARG A 35 -14.56 -7.17 1.43
CA ARG A 35 -14.41 -7.29 -0.03
C ARG A 35 -13.44 -6.23 -0.55
N PRO A 36 -12.41 -6.60 -1.32
CA PRO A 36 -11.49 -5.64 -1.92
C PRO A 36 -12.22 -4.73 -2.92
N VAL A 37 -11.90 -3.46 -2.90
CA VAL A 37 -12.36 -2.45 -3.87
C VAL A 37 -11.18 -2.10 -4.78
N THR A 38 -11.27 -2.43 -6.06
CA THR A 38 -10.25 -2.06 -7.06
C THR A 38 -10.69 -0.82 -7.81
N VAL A 39 -9.83 0.18 -7.85
CA VAL A 39 -10.04 1.40 -8.64
C VAL A 39 -9.77 1.09 -10.11
N SER A 40 -10.82 1.11 -10.93
CA SER A 40 -10.76 0.73 -12.34
C SER A 40 -10.67 1.95 -13.25
N VAL A 41 -9.76 1.90 -14.23
CA VAL A 41 -9.61 2.89 -15.30
C VAL A 41 -10.05 2.34 -16.67
N ALA A 42 -10.64 1.16 -16.72
CA ALA A 42 -10.97 0.45 -17.96
C ALA A 42 -11.90 1.24 -18.91
N SER A 43 -12.81 2.06 -18.37
CA SER A 43 -13.73 2.91 -19.14
C SER A 43 -13.16 4.29 -19.50
N GLU A 44 -11.96 4.64 -19.04
CA GLU A 44 -11.39 5.97 -19.20
C GLU A 44 -10.76 6.16 -20.58
N LYS A 45 -10.55 7.43 -21.00
CA LYS A 45 -10.03 7.77 -22.31
C LYS A 45 -8.50 7.80 -22.29
N VAL A 46 -7.85 7.04 -23.16
CA VAL A 46 -6.39 7.10 -23.37
C VAL A 46 -5.97 8.51 -23.77
N GLY A 47 -4.86 8.99 -23.21
CA GLY A 47 -4.32 10.34 -23.39
C GLY A 47 -5.00 11.42 -22.53
N ALA A 48 -6.05 11.10 -21.78
CA ALA A 48 -6.68 12.02 -20.85
C ALA A 48 -6.16 11.85 -19.41
N GLU A 49 -6.36 12.88 -18.58
CA GLU A 49 -6.15 12.79 -17.14
C GLU A 49 -7.11 11.74 -16.55
N PRO A 50 -6.66 10.89 -15.59
CA PRO A 50 -7.51 9.88 -14.98
C PRO A 50 -8.66 10.53 -14.20
N LYS A 51 -9.86 9.93 -14.34
CA LYS A 51 -11.06 10.34 -13.59
C LYS A 51 -11.24 9.58 -12.27
N SER A 52 -10.68 8.38 -12.17
CA SER A 52 -10.71 7.54 -10.96
C SER A 52 -9.63 7.91 -9.95
N PHE A 53 -8.68 8.72 -10.37
CA PHE A 53 -7.69 9.36 -9.51
C PHE A 53 -7.74 10.87 -9.75
N VAL A 54 -7.45 11.65 -8.73
CA VAL A 54 -7.37 13.10 -8.81
C VAL A 54 -5.89 13.51 -8.71
N PRO A 55 -5.24 13.88 -9.82
CA PRO A 55 -3.86 14.39 -9.81
C PRO A 55 -3.78 15.70 -9.04
N MET A 56 -2.98 15.74 -7.98
CA MET A 56 -2.73 16.94 -7.21
C MET A 56 -1.39 17.58 -7.58
N VAL A 57 -0.41 16.76 -7.95
CA VAL A 57 0.91 17.16 -8.39
C VAL A 57 1.37 16.25 -9.51
N GLY A 58 2.03 16.82 -10.52
CA GLY A 58 2.59 16.08 -11.66
C GLY A 58 1.57 15.79 -12.78
N ASP A 59 2.08 15.28 -13.88
CA ASP A 59 1.29 14.91 -15.05
C ASP A 59 0.93 13.42 -14.97
N TRP A 60 -0.37 13.15 -14.88
CA TRP A 60 -0.93 11.81 -14.82
C TRP A 60 -1.88 11.62 -15.99
N ILE A 61 -1.70 10.55 -16.73
CA ILE A 61 -2.52 10.25 -17.92
C ILE A 61 -2.95 8.79 -17.93
N ILE A 62 -4.04 8.52 -18.62
CA ILE A 62 -4.40 7.15 -19.00
C ILE A 62 -3.57 6.77 -20.20
N THR A 63 -2.86 5.65 -20.12
CA THR A 63 -2.16 5.04 -21.26
C THR A 63 -2.65 3.62 -21.49
N GLN A 64 -2.01 2.89 -22.40
CA GLN A 64 -2.34 1.51 -22.70
C GLN A 64 -1.07 0.67 -22.71
N ASP A 65 -1.13 -0.45 -22.00
CA ASP A 65 -0.10 -1.48 -21.96
C ASP A 65 -0.73 -2.84 -22.28
N ASP A 66 -0.22 -3.53 -23.26
CA ASP A 66 -0.73 -4.82 -23.76
C ASP A 66 -2.26 -4.87 -23.93
N GLY A 67 -2.84 -3.79 -24.48
CA GLY A 67 -4.28 -3.66 -24.69
C GLY A 67 -5.09 -3.27 -23.46
N LYS A 68 -4.48 -3.20 -22.29
CA LYS A 68 -5.11 -2.81 -21.02
C LYS A 68 -4.85 -1.34 -20.71
N LYS A 69 -5.86 -0.61 -20.27
CA LYS A 69 -5.70 0.78 -19.83
C LYS A 69 -5.10 0.81 -18.41
N VAL A 70 -4.11 1.67 -18.24
CA VAL A 70 -3.37 1.86 -17.00
C VAL A 70 -3.17 3.35 -16.72
N VAL A 71 -2.88 3.72 -15.48
CA VAL A 71 -2.50 5.09 -15.12
C VAL A 71 -1.00 5.23 -15.29
N MET A 72 -0.55 6.27 -15.97
CA MET A 72 0.87 6.60 -16.09
C MET A 72 1.16 7.96 -15.46
N VAL A 73 2.22 8.04 -14.65
CA VAL A 73 2.87 9.30 -14.32
C VAL A 73 3.94 9.61 -15.37
N ASP A 74 3.86 10.80 -15.95
CA ASP A 74 4.86 11.29 -16.92
C ASP A 74 5.75 12.36 -16.31
N GLY A 75 6.86 11.93 -15.73
CA GLY A 75 7.81 12.83 -15.07
C GLY A 75 8.69 13.67 -16.02
N ARG A 76 8.61 13.49 -17.34
CA ARG A 76 9.48 14.19 -18.31
C ARG A 76 9.37 15.71 -18.24
N LYS A 77 8.21 16.23 -17.84
CA LYS A 77 7.95 17.67 -17.68
C LYS A 77 7.95 18.13 -16.24
N TRP A 78 8.31 17.24 -15.32
CA TRP A 78 8.29 17.56 -13.89
C TRP A 78 9.10 18.81 -13.56
N LYS A 79 8.50 19.68 -12.74
CA LYS A 79 9.14 20.84 -12.15
C LYS A 79 8.80 20.90 -10.67
N ARG A 80 9.81 21.18 -9.86
CA ARG A 80 9.63 21.33 -8.42
C ARG A 80 8.64 22.45 -8.11
N GLY A 81 7.72 22.20 -7.19
CA GLY A 81 6.76 23.19 -6.70
C GLY A 81 5.64 23.48 -7.68
N GLN A 82 5.43 22.63 -8.70
CA GLN A 82 4.36 22.82 -9.67
C GLN A 82 3.20 21.85 -9.38
N PRO A 83 2.08 22.35 -8.82
CA PRO A 83 0.87 21.54 -8.68
C PRO A 83 0.25 21.23 -10.04
N ALA A 84 -0.62 20.24 -10.09
CA ALA A 84 -1.43 19.93 -11.26
C ALA A 84 -2.39 21.09 -11.60
N GLY A 85 -2.74 21.21 -12.89
CA GLY A 85 -3.74 22.22 -13.33
C GLY A 85 -5.08 22.00 -12.63
N GLY A 86 -5.76 23.12 -12.27
CA GLY A 86 -7.06 23.08 -11.60
C GLY A 86 -7.02 22.57 -10.15
N LEU A 87 -5.88 22.75 -9.47
CA LEU A 87 -5.70 22.23 -8.10
C LEU A 87 -6.81 22.64 -7.14
N ALA A 88 -7.32 23.88 -7.21
CA ALA A 88 -8.37 24.36 -6.30
C ALA A 88 -9.67 23.57 -6.45
N ASP A 89 -10.09 23.27 -7.68
CA ASP A 89 -11.29 22.46 -7.95
C ASP A 89 -11.07 21.00 -7.56
N LYS A 90 -9.90 20.46 -7.84
CA LYS A 90 -9.47 19.14 -7.44
C LYS A 90 -9.44 18.97 -5.92
N ALA A 91 -8.90 19.94 -5.20
CA ALA A 91 -8.89 19.94 -3.74
C ALA A 91 -10.30 20.01 -3.17
N ARG A 92 -11.18 20.83 -3.78
CA ARG A 92 -12.59 20.91 -3.39
C ARG A 92 -13.33 19.59 -3.61
N GLU A 93 -13.05 18.92 -4.72
CA GLU A 93 -13.61 17.59 -4.99
C GLU A 93 -13.22 16.56 -3.93
N ILE A 94 -11.96 16.59 -3.46
CA ILE A 94 -11.41 15.63 -2.51
C ILE A 94 -11.77 15.94 -1.06
N TYR A 95 -11.74 17.20 -0.67
CA TYR A 95 -11.84 17.62 0.75
C TYR A 95 -13.10 18.46 1.06
N GLY A 96 -13.92 18.81 0.06
CA GLY A 96 -15.12 19.62 0.27
C GLY A 96 -14.79 20.96 0.94
N ALA A 97 -15.45 21.28 2.05
CA ALA A 97 -15.23 22.52 2.80
C ALA A 97 -13.81 22.70 3.36
N ARG A 98 -13.05 21.61 3.50
CA ARG A 98 -11.66 21.64 4.00
C ARG A 98 -10.60 21.77 2.89
N HIS A 99 -11.01 22.07 1.66
CA HIS A 99 -10.08 22.22 0.54
C HIS A 99 -9.09 23.38 0.72
N GLU A 100 -9.47 24.42 1.46
CA GLU A 100 -8.61 25.57 1.75
C GLU A 100 -7.39 25.16 2.58
N ASP A 101 -7.57 24.30 3.60
CA ASP A 101 -6.46 23.74 4.39
C ASP A 101 -5.39 23.09 3.48
N PHE A 102 -5.83 22.41 2.41
CA PHE A 102 -4.93 21.76 1.47
C PHE A 102 -4.24 22.78 0.54
N ILE A 103 -4.98 23.75 0.03
CA ILE A 103 -4.46 24.79 -0.87
C ILE A 103 -3.42 25.68 -0.17
N ASP A 104 -3.66 26.06 1.07
CA ASP A 104 -2.73 26.88 1.86
C ASP A 104 -1.37 26.20 2.07
N ASN A 105 -1.35 24.87 2.04
CA ASN A 105 -0.14 24.08 2.18
C ASN A 105 0.46 23.59 0.85
N VAL A 106 0.00 24.09 -0.30
CA VAL A 106 0.41 23.60 -1.63
C VAL A 106 1.93 23.61 -1.81
N ALA A 107 2.62 24.63 -1.37
CA ALA A 107 4.08 24.71 -1.45
C ALA A 107 4.79 23.60 -0.67
N ALA A 108 4.13 23.05 0.34
CA ALA A 108 4.66 21.99 1.17
C ALA A 108 4.60 20.60 0.51
N PHE A 109 3.54 20.29 -0.24
CA PHE A 109 3.38 18.97 -0.86
C PHE A 109 3.66 18.96 -2.37
N ALA A 110 3.72 20.09 -3.06
CA ALA A 110 3.91 20.20 -4.51
C ALA A 110 5.34 19.87 -4.98
N TYR A 111 5.97 18.92 -4.33
CA TYR A 111 7.33 18.47 -4.68
C TYR A 111 7.33 17.13 -5.43
N PHE A 112 6.46 16.22 -5.02
CA PHE A 112 6.40 14.87 -5.57
C PHE A 112 5.09 14.65 -6.32
N PRO A 113 5.11 13.96 -7.47
CA PRO A 113 3.88 13.59 -8.15
C PRO A 113 2.98 12.74 -7.26
N ILE A 114 1.74 13.18 -7.06
CA ILE A 114 0.71 12.48 -6.30
C ILE A 114 -0.64 12.52 -7.01
N ALA A 115 -1.37 11.40 -6.96
CA ALA A 115 -2.75 11.30 -7.44
C ALA A 115 -3.60 10.57 -6.40
N VAL A 116 -4.64 11.22 -5.89
CA VAL A 116 -5.51 10.69 -4.84
C VAL A 116 -6.60 9.82 -5.45
N ALA A 117 -6.81 8.62 -4.92
CA ALA A 117 -7.86 7.72 -5.38
C ALA A 117 -9.25 8.29 -5.03
N LYS A 118 -10.11 8.40 -6.05
CA LYS A 118 -11.47 8.91 -5.92
C LYS A 118 -12.39 7.82 -5.33
N GLY A 119 -13.34 8.24 -4.51
CA GLY A 119 -14.29 7.32 -3.87
C GLY A 119 -13.73 6.53 -2.69
N ILE A 120 -12.48 6.79 -2.28
CA ILE A 120 -11.90 6.27 -1.06
C ILE A 120 -11.76 7.43 -0.05
N ASP A 121 -12.81 7.69 0.72
CA ASP A 121 -12.87 8.90 1.56
C ASP A 121 -11.92 8.85 2.75
N ASN A 122 -11.84 7.71 3.40
CA ASN A 122 -10.92 7.48 4.51
C ASN A 122 -10.46 6.03 4.55
N PHE A 123 -9.18 5.82 4.81
CA PHE A 123 -8.59 4.50 5.07
C PHE A 123 -7.92 4.53 6.43
N GLU A 124 -8.20 3.54 7.27
CA GLU A 124 -7.68 3.42 8.63
C GLU A 124 -6.93 2.11 8.83
N ASN A 125 -7.57 0.99 8.48
CA ASN A 125 -7.04 -0.36 8.68
C ASN A 125 -7.33 -1.25 7.48
N GLY A 126 -6.47 -2.22 7.23
CA GLY A 126 -6.58 -3.18 6.15
C GLY A 126 -5.36 -3.18 5.23
N GLU A 127 -5.57 -3.46 3.96
CA GLU A 127 -4.50 -3.56 2.96
C GLU A 127 -4.71 -2.60 1.80
N LEU A 128 -3.63 -2.08 1.28
CA LEU A 128 -3.54 -1.33 0.01
C LEU A 128 -2.57 -2.08 -0.89
N SER A 129 -2.90 -2.27 -2.15
CA SER A 129 -1.94 -2.79 -3.12
C SER A 129 -2.03 -2.06 -4.46
N VAL A 130 -0.95 -2.06 -5.20
CA VAL A 130 -0.88 -1.54 -6.56
C VAL A 130 0.16 -2.31 -7.37
N LYS A 131 -0.19 -2.68 -8.59
CA LYS A 131 0.80 -3.09 -9.57
C LYS A 131 1.44 -1.87 -10.19
N PHE A 132 2.75 -1.92 -10.37
CA PHE A 132 3.52 -0.85 -10.99
C PHE A 132 4.52 -1.40 -11.98
N LYS A 133 4.85 -0.60 -13.00
CA LYS A 133 5.90 -0.88 -13.97
C LYS A 133 6.69 0.39 -14.21
N MET A 134 7.97 0.38 -13.89
CA MET A 134 8.89 1.49 -14.18
C MET A 134 9.25 1.44 -15.65
N ILE A 135 9.00 2.53 -16.39
CA ILE A 135 9.28 2.59 -17.83
C ILE A 135 10.37 3.63 -18.18
N GLY A 136 10.78 4.47 -17.22
CA GLY A 136 11.85 5.44 -17.44
C GLY A 136 12.07 6.35 -16.23
N GLY A 137 13.02 7.27 -16.43
CA GLY A 137 13.51 8.23 -15.45
C GLY A 137 15.02 8.19 -15.38
N ALA A 138 15.66 9.36 -15.43
CA ALA A 138 17.11 9.49 -15.37
C ALA A 138 17.58 9.78 -13.94
N LEU A 139 16.84 10.65 -13.21
CA LEU A 139 17.12 10.99 -11.82
C LEU A 139 16.53 9.96 -10.86
N ASP A 140 15.30 9.56 -11.13
CA ASP A 140 14.56 8.61 -10.29
C ASP A 140 13.71 7.66 -11.13
N ARG A 141 13.46 6.46 -10.58
CA ARG A 141 12.54 5.46 -11.12
C ARG A 141 11.65 4.98 -10.00
N CYS A 142 10.72 5.85 -9.60
CA CYS A 142 9.95 5.66 -8.38
C CYS A 142 8.47 5.35 -8.67
N SER A 143 7.99 4.32 -7.99
CA SER A 143 6.57 3.99 -7.92
C SER A 143 6.17 3.75 -6.47
N GLY A 144 4.98 4.17 -6.06
CA GLY A 144 4.59 4.02 -4.67
C GLY A 144 3.10 4.17 -4.39
N ILE A 145 2.74 3.82 -3.17
CA ILE A 145 1.41 4.03 -2.58
C ILE A 145 1.49 5.25 -1.67
N LEU A 146 0.57 6.18 -1.91
CA LEU A 146 0.27 7.31 -1.06
C LEU A 146 -0.82 6.92 -0.07
N PHE A 147 -0.67 7.23 1.21
CA PHE A 147 -1.70 6.96 2.22
C PHE A 147 -1.65 7.95 3.38
N ASN A 148 -2.68 7.93 4.24
CA ASN A 148 -2.83 8.88 5.34
C ASN A 148 -2.79 10.35 4.88
N VAL A 149 -3.35 10.65 3.70
CA VAL A 149 -3.33 12.02 3.17
C VAL A 149 -4.32 12.88 3.92
N LYS A 150 -3.81 13.90 4.57
CA LYS A 150 -4.56 14.84 5.39
C LYS A 150 -4.96 16.10 4.60
N PRO A 151 -6.00 16.80 5.01
CA PRO A 151 -6.36 18.08 4.40
C PRO A 151 -5.26 19.16 4.48
N ASN A 152 -4.38 19.09 5.48
CA ASN A 152 -3.22 19.99 5.59
C ASN A 152 -2.02 19.59 4.69
N GLY A 153 -2.18 18.59 3.82
CA GLY A 153 -1.14 18.13 2.92
C GLY A 153 -0.12 17.17 3.52
N ASP A 154 -0.27 16.78 4.79
CA ASP A 154 0.57 15.75 5.39
C ASP A 154 0.19 14.36 4.88
N TYR A 155 1.18 13.47 4.71
CA TYR A 155 0.93 12.10 4.26
C TYR A 155 2.07 11.14 4.58
N LEU A 156 1.82 9.87 4.36
CA LEU A 156 2.79 8.78 4.32
C LEU A 156 2.90 8.24 2.89
N ALA A 157 4.08 7.79 2.51
CA ALA A 157 4.29 7.08 1.26
C ALA A 157 5.25 5.90 1.45
N VAL A 158 4.88 4.75 0.90
CA VAL A 158 5.80 3.66 0.66
C VAL A 158 6.14 3.63 -0.83
N ARG A 159 7.42 3.59 -1.16
CA ARG A 159 7.84 3.62 -2.55
C ARG A 159 8.99 2.66 -2.83
N PHE A 160 8.99 2.08 -4.00
CA PHE A 160 10.17 1.48 -4.60
C PHE A 160 10.89 2.50 -5.48
N ASN A 161 12.23 2.52 -5.47
CA ASN A 161 13.04 3.32 -6.38
C ASN A 161 14.06 2.42 -7.08
N GLY A 162 13.93 2.27 -8.39
CA GLY A 162 14.82 1.45 -9.20
C GLY A 162 16.19 2.07 -9.49
N THR A 163 16.47 3.30 -9.06
CA THR A 163 17.84 3.86 -9.06
C THR A 163 18.58 3.62 -7.73
N GLU A 164 17.85 3.25 -6.69
CA GLU A 164 18.35 2.96 -5.34
C GLU A 164 18.12 1.51 -4.94
N ASP A 165 17.40 0.73 -5.74
CA ASP A 165 17.04 -0.68 -5.54
C ASP A 165 16.46 -0.99 -4.15
N ASN A 166 15.54 -0.12 -3.68
CA ASN A 166 15.00 -0.26 -2.34
C ASN A 166 13.53 0.14 -2.20
N LEU A 167 12.86 -0.50 -1.23
CA LEU A 167 11.53 -0.12 -0.74
C LEU A 167 11.69 0.69 0.55
N VAL A 168 11.07 1.87 0.62
CA VAL A 168 11.22 2.78 1.77
C VAL A 168 9.88 3.39 2.16
N LEU A 169 9.60 3.43 3.45
CA LEU A 169 8.52 4.19 4.06
C LEU A 169 9.01 5.59 4.44
N TRP A 170 8.27 6.59 3.99
CA TRP A 170 8.53 8.02 4.24
C TRP A 170 7.32 8.67 4.92
N THR A 171 7.57 9.69 5.74
CA THR A 171 6.55 10.64 6.21
C THR A 171 6.82 12.03 5.65
N PHE A 172 5.74 12.76 5.39
CA PHE A 172 5.74 14.13 4.91
C PHE A 172 4.85 14.95 5.83
N ASN A 173 5.47 15.81 6.64
CA ASN A 173 4.78 16.65 7.60
C ASN A 173 5.19 18.11 7.36
N SER A 174 4.22 18.98 7.13
CA SER A 174 4.45 20.40 6.80
C SER A 174 5.49 20.56 5.69
N GLY A 175 5.41 19.72 4.65
CA GLY A 175 6.31 19.69 3.51
C GLY A 175 7.72 19.17 3.76
N LYS A 176 8.01 18.74 4.96
CA LYS A 176 9.31 18.14 5.30
C LYS A 176 9.21 16.62 5.18
N ARG A 177 10.01 16.08 4.25
CA ARG A 177 10.19 14.64 4.12
C ARG A 177 11.11 14.13 5.22
N SER A 178 10.67 13.11 5.93
CA SER A 178 11.50 12.42 6.92
C SER A 178 11.51 10.92 6.64
N PHE A 179 12.67 10.32 6.74
CA PHE A 179 12.87 8.88 6.66
C PHE A 179 12.18 8.20 7.84
N VAL A 180 11.45 7.12 7.58
CA VAL A 180 10.82 6.31 8.61
C VAL A 180 11.50 4.95 8.71
N LYS A 181 11.43 4.15 7.64
CA LYS A 181 11.99 2.79 7.63
C LYS A 181 12.35 2.37 6.21
N ARG A 182 13.52 1.76 6.07
CA ARG A 182 13.95 1.08 4.85
C ARG A 182 13.67 -0.42 4.99
N GLY A 183 13.20 -1.02 3.90
CA GLY A 183 13.17 -2.46 3.73
C GLY A 183 14.55 -3.01 3.33
N ALA A 184 14.58 -4.11 2.63
CA ALA A 184 15.82 -4.65 2.11
C ALA A 184 16.45 -3.70 1.08
N ASP A 185 17.77 -3.57 1.12
CA ASP A 185 18.57 -2.93 0.07
C ASP A 185 18.94 -3.97 -1.01
N ASN A 186 19.34 -3.48 -2.18
CA ASN A 186 19.77 -4.29 -3.32
C ASN A 186 18.71 -5.29 -3.78
N VAL A 187 17.51 -4.79 -4.02
CA VAL A 187 16.42 -5.52 -4.66
C VAL A 187 16.26 -4.96 -6.08
N PRO A 188 17.11 -5.35 -7.05
CA PRO A 188 17.03 -4.82 -8.40
C PRO A 188 15.74 -5.27 -9.08
N LEU A 189 15.03 -4.34 -9.70
CA LEU A 189 13.89 -4.61 -10.53
C LEU A 189 14.15 -4.11 -11.96
N GLU A 190 13.79 -4.92 -12.94
CA GLU A 190 13.97 -4.58 -14.34
C GLU A 190 12.94 -3.55 -14.82
N LEU A 191 13.39 -2.63 -15.67
CA LEU A 191 12.48 -1.72 -16.39
C LEU A 191 11.55 -2.51 -17.31
N GLY A 192 10.30 -2.05 -17.44
CA GLY A 192 9.33 -2.67 -18.30
C GLY A 192 8.67 -3.93 -17.73
N THR A 193 8.97 -4.29 -16.49
CA THR A 193 8.38 -5.45 -15.80
C THR A 193 7.36 -5.00 -14.75
N TRP A 194 6.23 -5.70 -14.69
CA TRP A 194 5.20 -5.48 -13.68
C TRP A 194 5.61 -6.08 -12.34
N HIS A 195 5.49 -5.28 -11.28
CA HIS A 195 5.72 -5.63 -9.88
C HIS A 195 4.54 -5.19 -9.02
N GLU A 196 4.48 -5.62 -7.77
CA GLU A 196 3.44 -5.22 -6.82
C GLU A 196 4.04 -4.65 -5.54
N ILE A 197 3.55 -3.47 -5.13
CA ILE A 197 3.70 -2.98 -3.75
C ILE A 197 2.39 -3.26 -3.02
N LYS A 198 2.51 -3.82 -1.79
CA LYS A 198 1.38 -3.96 -0.87
C LYS A 198 1.75 -3.37 0.50
N VAL A 199 0.76 -2.74 1.13
CA VAL A 199 0.82 -2.15 2.46
C VAL A 199 -0.26 -2.78 3.33
N GLY A 200 0.11 -3.23 4.52
CA GLY A 200 -0.83 -3.65 5.56
C GLY A 200 -0.81 -2.67 6.73
N ILE A 201 -1.99 -2.29 7.22
CA ILE A 201 -2.19 -1.43 8.39
C ILE A 201 -3.11 -2.14 9.38
N HIS A 202 -2.62 -2.36 10.60
CA HIS A 202 -3.39 -2.91 11.71
C HIS A 202 -3.14 -2.06 12.96
N GLY A 203 -4.04 -1.11 13.23
CA GLY A 203 -3.82 -0.09 14.24
C GLY A 203 -2.60 0.77 13.89
N MET A 204 -1.55 0.67 14.69
CA MET A 204 -0.26 1.33 14.42
C MET A 204 0.77 0.43 13.75
N GLN A 205 0.45 -0.85 13.52
CA GLN A 205 1.39 -1.76 12.86
C GLN A 205 1.33 -1.55 11.34
N PHE A 206 2.47 -1.25 10.76
CA PHE A 206 2.69 -1.12 9.33
C PHE A 206 3.49 -2.30 8.81
N THR A 207 3.04 -2.88 7.70
CA THR A 207 3.82 -3.85 6.92
C THR A 207 3.90 -3.41 5.46
N GLY A 208 5.07 -3.57 4.86
CA GLY A 208 5.33 -3.25 3.45
C GLY A 208 5.90 -4.44 2.70
N TYR A 209 5.29 -4.75 1.58
CA TYR A 209 5.65 -5.90 0.75
C TYR A 209 6.03 -5.45 -0.66
N LEU A 210 6.93 -6.17 -1.28
CA LEU A 210 7.27 -6.11 -2.70
C LEU A 210 7.20 -7.52 -3.27
N ASP A 211 6.38 -7.71 -4.31
CA ASP A 211 6.12 -9.00 -4.97
C ASP A 211 5.81 -10.13 -3.95
N GLY A 212 4.95 -9.81 -2.99
CA GLY A 212 4.54 -10.74 -1.93
C GLY A 212 5.56 -10.94 -0.80
N LYS A 213 6.79 -10.44 -0.94
CA LYS A 213 7.83 -10.55 0.08
C LYS A 213 7.73 -9.41 1.10
N LEU A 214 7.60 -9.74 2.38
CA LEU A 214 7.63 -8.78 3.49
C LEU A 214 9.03 -8.16 3.60
N LEU A 215 9.12 -6.84 3.43
CA LEU A 215 10.38 -6.09 3.50
C LEU A 215 10.41 -5.05 4.61
N ILE A 216 9.25 -4.54 5.03
CA ILE A 216 9.17 -3.51 6.08
C ILE A 216 8.16 -3.96 7.13
N GLU A 217 8.59 -3.94 8.38
CA GLU A 217 7.72 -3.96 9.57
C GLU A 217 8.07 -2.75 10.42
N PHE A 218 7.05 -2.01 10.84
CA PHE A 218 7.25 -0.79 11.61
C PHE A 218 6.01 -0.46 12.45
N THR A 219 6.22 0.09 13.65
CA THR A 219 5.14 0.65 14.46
C THR A 219 5.06 2.15 14.21
N LEU A 220 3.98 2.62 13.59
CA LEU A 220 3.71 4.03 13.35
C LEU A 220 3.57 4.78 14.68
N LYS A 221 3.81 6.08 14.66
CA LYS A 221 3.65 6.95 15.83
C LYS A 221 2.20 7.30 16.12
N GLU A 222 1.36 7.26 15.09
CA GLU A 222 -0.07 7.61 15.13
C GLU A 222 -0.85 6.65 14.23
N PRO A 223 -2.13 6.40 14.52
CA PRO A 223 -3.00 5.63 13.65
C PRO A 223 -3.15 6.30 12.27
N VAL A 224 -3.30 5.47 11.25
CA VAL A 224 -3.65 5.95 9.90
C VAL A 224 -5.12 6.36 9.88
N SER A 225 -5.39 7.53 9.32
CA SER A 225 -6.76 7.99 9.01
C SER A 225 -6.67 9.09 7.95
N GLY A 226 -6.91 8.75 6.70
CA GLY A 226 -6.78 9.70 5.59
C GLY A 226 -7.06 9.08 4.23
N LYS A 227 -6.87 9.88 3.18
CA LYS A 227 -7.03 9.41 1.81
C LYS A 227 -5.82 8.61 1.35
N VAL A 228 -5.99 7.90 0.23
CA VAL A 228 -4.98 7.02 -0.36
C VAL A 228 -4.82 7.32 -1.85
N GLY A 229 -3.75 6.83 -2.46
CA GLY A 229 -3.52 7.04 -3.89
C GLY A 229 -2.15 6.57 -4.38
N LEU A 230 -1.72 7.17 -5.48
CA LEU A 230 -0.46 6.88 -6.16
C LEU A 230 0.58 7.94 -5.85
N TRP A 231 1.82 7.51 -5.78
CA TRP A 231 2.98 8.38 -5.50
C TRP A 231 4.12 8.10 -6.47
N SER A 232 4.83 9.16 -6.85
CA SER A 232 6.04 9.04 -7.65
C SER A 232 7.06 10.14 -7.28
N LYS A 233 8.18 10.19 -7.99
CA LYS A 233 9.26 11.12 -7.69
C LYS A 233 9.89 11.68 -8.96
N THR A 234 10.13 12.98 -8.97
CA THR A 234 10.85 13.74 -10.01
C THR A 234 10.49 13.35 -11.45
N ASP A 235 11.47 12.94 -12.25
CA ASP A 235 11.34 12.60 -13.67
C ASP A 235 10.94 11.14 -13.93
N SER A 236 10.48 10.43 -12.90
CA SER A 236 10.05 9.05 -13.03
C SER A 236 8.92 8.90 -14.04
N MET A 237 9.02 7.89 -14.87
CA MET A 237 7.93 7.43 -15.74
C MET A 237 7.53 6.04 -15.27
N SER A 238 6.31 5.93 -14.77
CA SER A 238 5.79 4.67 -14.20
C SER A 238 4.33 4.47 -14.55
N GLU A 239 3.98 3.24 -14.87
CA GLU A 239 2.61 2.79 -15.08
C GLU A 239 2.09 2.11 -13.82
N PHE A 240 0.79 2.29 -13.55
CA PHE A 240 0.09 1.73 -12.39
C PHE A 240 -1.20 1.06 -12.82
N ASP A 241 -1.45 -0.11 -12.23
CA ASP A 241 -2.65 -0.91 -12.46
C ASP A 241 -3.14 -1.53 -11.14
N ALA A 242 -4.42 -1.95 -11.15
CA ALA A 242 -5.03 -2.71 -10.07
C ALA A 242 -4.82 -2.12 -8.66
N PHE A 243 -4.94 -0.78 -8.53
CA PHE A 243 -4.93 -0.18 -7.19
C PHE A 243 -6.13 -0.69 -6.40
N THR A 244 -5.86 -1.42 -5.32
CA THR A 244 -6.87 -2.14 -4.56
C THR A 244 -6.81 -1.77 -3.09
N VAL A 245 -7.98 -1.59 -2.49
CA VAL A 245 -8.18 -1.29 -1.07
C VAL A 245 -9.03 -2.40 -0.46
N THR A 246 -8.50 -3.07 0.55
CA THR A 246 -9.22 -4.04 1.37
C THR A 246 -9.28 -3.50 2.79
N ARG A 247 -10.48 -3.13 3.26
CA ARG A 247 -10.62 -2.63 4.63
C ARG A 247 -10.73 -3.78 5.62
N ALA A 248 -10.05 -3.69 6.76
CA ALA A 248 -10.33 -4.59 7.87
C ALA A 248 -11.72 -4.27 8.44
N GLU A 249 -12.45 -5.28 8.86
CA GLU A 249 -13.68 -5.09 9.62
C GLU A 249 -13.36 -4.47 10.99
N LYS A 250 -14.28 -3.59 11.45
CA LYS A 250 -14.15 -2.93 12.77
C LYS A 250 -14.43 -3.90 13.90
#